data_d5694018ab041c4c4916e6e8f8c24b07
#
_entry.id   d5694018ab041c4c4916e6e8f8c24b07
#
_cell.length_a   1.000
_cell.length_b   1.000
_cell.length_c   1.000
_cell.angle_alpha   90.00
_cell.angle_beta   90.00
_cell.angle_gamma   90.00
#
_symmetry.space_group_name_H-M   'P 1'
#
loop_
_entity.id
_entity.type
_entity.pdbx_description
1 polymer ?
#
loop_
_entity_poly.entity_id
_entity_poly.type
_entity_poly.pdbx_seq_one_letter_code
_entity_poly.pdbx_strand_id
1 'polypeptide(L)'
;MNPFYNIDEKSKIKLLKYLEAQTYKFNKNEEILKKISNRNFIGIITEGLIQIVKTDYNGNRTIIEELTVNDIFGTRISSLSNTEYTVNTKDITEIIIIDYKQLIKSKDTSDYYNRFIKNILEIIIQTVNDKNDRIEILTKKTIRNKLLEYFRIVSDKNKSKNIYLPFTFTDLADYLAIDRSAMTRELKYLKEEGFIEIKNKRITLLY
;
A
#
# COMPACT_ATOMS: atom_id res chain seq x y z
N MET A 1 -5.46 -4.17 8.65
CA MET A 1 -5.44 -4.84 9.99
C MET A 1 -4.39 -4.17 10.85
N ASN A 2 -4.56 -4.08 12.20
CA ASN A 2 -3.56 -3.44 13.07
C ASN A 2 -2.51 -4.46 13.51
N PRO A 3 -1.18 -4.22 13.32
CA PRO A 3 -0.11 -5.11 13.79
C PRO A 3 -0.14 -5.37 15.31
N PHE A 4 -0.66 -4.41 16.07
CA PHE A 4 -0.79 -4.48 17.53
C PHE A 4 -2.21 -4.84 18.01
N TYR A 5 -3.03 -5.43 17.14
CA TYR A 5 -4.38 -5.84 17.51
C TYR A 5 -4.38 -6.82 18.69
N ASN A 6 -5.23 -6.57 19.69
CA ASN A 6 -5.30 -7.34 20.95
C ASN A 6 -3.99 -7.39 21.76
N ILE A 7 -3.13 -6.38 21.63
CA ILE A 7 -1.96 -6.17 22.49
C ILE A 7 -2.20 -4.87 23.25
N ASP A 8 -2.18 -4.93 24.56
CA ASP A 8 -2.31 -3.74 25.41
C ASP A 8 -1.07 -2.84 25.32
N GLU A 9 -1.23 -1.56 25.65
CA GLU A 9 -0.15 -0.57 25.50
C GLU A 9 1.10 -0.91 26.34
N LYS A 10 0.94 -1.51 27.51
CA LYS A 10 2.08 -1.91 28.34
C LYS A 10 2.88 -3.04 27.69
N SER A 11 2.19 -4.00 27.14
CA SER A 11 2.80 -5.12 26.39
C SER A 11 3.42 -4.64 25.08
N LYS A 12 2.76 -3.70 24.37
CA LYS A 12 3.31 -3.06 23.17
C LYS A 12 4.64 -2.34 23.45
N ILE A 13 4.71 -1.56 24.52
CA ILE A 13 5.96 -0.89 24.93
C ILE A 13 7.07 -1.91 25.21
N LYS A 14 6.78 -3.00 25.92
CA LYS A 14 7.74 -4.08 26.19
C LYS A 14 8.21 -4.75 24.89
N LEU A 15 7.28 -5.05 24.01
CA LEU A 15 7.55 -5.65 22.70
C LEU A 15 8.47 -4.78 21.86
N LEU A 16 8.15 -3.50 21.71
CA LEU A 16 8.94 -2.55 20.91
C LEU A 16 10.34 -2.36 21.50
N LYS A 17 10.45 -2.32 22.83
CA LYS A 17 11.75 -2.27 23.50
C LYS A 17 12.56 -3.55 23.27
N TYR A 18 11.94 -4.71 23.36
CA TYR A 18 12.59 -6.01 23.13
C TYR A 18 13.09 -6.14 21.68
N LEU A 19 12.31 -5.65 20.72
CA LEU A 19 12.65 -5.65 19.29
C LEU A 19 13.58 -4.49 18.89
N GLU A 20 14.04 -3.69 19.85
CA GLU A 20 14.88 -2.50 19.61
C GLU A 20 14.28 -1.57 18.53
N ALA A 21 12.95 -1.47 18.51
CA ALA A 21 12.23 -0.70 17.53
C ALA A 21 12.54 0.80 17.64
N GLN A 22 12.66 1.46 16.51
CA GLN A 22 12.89 2.91 16.40
C GLN A 22 11.72 3.59 15.72
N THR A 23 11.29 4.73 16.26
CA THR A 23 10.23 5.53 15.66
C THR A 23 10.81 6.71 14.90
N TYR A 24 10.39 6.90 13.66
CA TYR A 24 10.79 8.00 12.80
C TYR A 24 9.58 8.85 12.44
N LYS A 25 9.77 10.17 12.45
CA LYS A 25 8.78 11.15 11.96
C LYS A 25 9.29 11.83 10.70
N PHE A 26 8.38 12.00 9.76
CA PHE A 26 8.64 12.60 8.46
C PHE A 26 7.60 13.69 8.19
N ASN A 27 8.06 14.78 7.58
CA ASN A 27 7.15 15.75 7.00
C ASN A 27 6.61 15.26 5.64
N LYS A 28 5.63 15.95 5.11
CA LYS A 28 5.10 15.69 3.76
C LYS A 28 6.22 15.82 2.71
N ASN A 29 6.21 14.91 1.73
CA ASN A 29 7.15 14.85 0.61
C ASN A 29 8.61 14.55 1.01
N GLU A 30 8.86 13.95 2.17
CA GLU A 30 10.19 13.47 2.53
C GLU A 30 10.46 12.06 2.00
N GLU A 31 11.69 11.82 1.59
CA GLU A 31 12.16 10.49 1.15
C GLU A 31 12.62 9.67 2.34
N ILE A 32 11.90 8.60 2.63
CA ILE A 32 12.07 7.77 3.83
C ILE A 32 13.44 7.10 3.86
N LEU A 33 13.87 6.51 2.73
CA LEU A 33 15.08 5.71 2.66
C LEU A 33 16.37 6.53 2.83
N LYS A 34 16.33 7.86 2.76
CA LYS A 34 17.46 8.72 3.06
C LYS A 34 17.76 8.82 4.56
N LYS A 35 16.73 8.69 5.41
CA LYS A 35 16.86 8.78 6.87
C LYS A 35 17.11 7.43 7.55
N ILE A 36 16.73 6.32 6.92
CA ILE A 36 16.85 4.98 7.49
C ILE A 36 18.13 4.33 6.98
N SER A 37 19.12 4.18 7.87
CA SER A 37 20.43 3.61 7.55
C SER A 37 20.37 2.09 7.37
N ASN A 38 19.57 1.40 8.18
CA ASN A 38 19.38 -0.05 8.07
C ASN A 38 18.52 -0.38 6.86
N ARG A 39 19.01 -1.24 6.00
CA ARG A 39 18.30 -1.67 4.78
C ARG A 39 17.47 -2.94 4.97
N ASN A 40 17.68 -3.66 6.07
CA ASN A 40 16.94 -4.89 6.40
C ASN A 40 15.98 -4.64 7.56
N PHE A 41 14.85 -4.03 7.29
CA PHE A 41 13.87 -3.66 8.30
C PHE A 41 12.44 -4.04 7.91
N ILE A 42 11.57 -4.07 8.92
CA ILE A 42 10.13 -4.02 8.79
C ILE A 42 9.68 -2.65 9.31
N GLY A 43 9.04 -1.87 8.44
CA GLY A 43 8.43 -0.59 8.78
C GLY A 43 6.93 -0.77 9.00
N ILE A 44 6.40 -0.22 10.07
CA ILE A 44 4.97 -0.19 10.40
C ILE A 44 4.54 1.27 10.38
N ILE A 45 3.56 1.61 9.55
CA ILE A 45 3.02 2.97 9.48
C ILE A 45 2.04 3.15 10.62
N THR A 46 2.31 4.11 11.52
CA THR A 46 1.42 4.46 12.63
C THR A 46 0.60 5.71 12.36
N GLU A 47 1.09 6.58 11.47
CA GLU A 47 0.40 7.78 11.03
C GLU A 47 0.79 8.12 9.58
N GLY A 48 -0.14 8.68 8.81
CA GLY A 48 0.12 9.23 7.49
C GLY A 48 -0.02 8.24 6.33
N LEU A 49 0.62 8.60 5.22
CA LEU A 49 0.54 7.92 3.93
C LEU A 49 1.89 7.96 3.23
N ILE A 50 2.33 6.83 2.69
CA ILE A 50 3.54 6.73 1.87
C ILE A 50 3.24 6.17 0.48
N GLN A 51 4.03 6.59 -0.50
CA GLN A 51 4.01 6.02 -1.85
C GLN A 51 5.38 5.46 -2.21
N ILE A 52 5.39 4.24 -2.73
CA ILE A 52 6.54 3.65 -3.41
C ILE A 52 6.35 3.92 -4.90
N VAL A 53 7.29 4.66 -5.48
CA VAL A 53 7.23 5.10 -6.87
C VAL A 53 8.45 4.60 -7.60
N LYS A 54 8.24 4.03 -8.78
CA LYS A 54 9.28 3.75 -9.76
C LYS A 54 9.31 4.87 -10.79
N THR A 55 10.51 5.36 -11.11
CA THR A 55 10.71 6.29 -12.23
C THR A 55 11.54 5.57 -13.29
N ASP A 56 11.04 5.49 -14.52
CA ASP A 56 11.76 4.89 -15.63
C ASP A 56 12.83 5.84 -16.21
N TYR A 57 13.62 5.36 -17.17
CA TYR A 57 14.68 6.14 -17.81
C TYR A 57 14.16 7.33 -18.64
N ASN A 58 12.88 7.37 -18.98
CA ASN A 58 12.21 8.50 -19.65
C ASN A 58 11.60 9.51 -18.67
N GLY A 59 11.72 9.27 -17.36
CA GLY A 59 11.13 10.09 -16.32
C GLY A 59 9.65 9.79 -16.04
N ASN A 60 9.07 8.74 -16.65
CA ASN A 60 7.69 8.35 -16.34
C ASN A 60 7.62 7.72 -14.95
N ARG A 61 6.65 8.17 -14.17
CA ARG A 61 6.41 7.70 -12.82
C ARG A 61 5.32 6.62 -12.82
N THR A 62 5.57 5.55 -12.08
CA THR A 62 4.57 4.51 -11.80
C THR A 62 4.46 4.31 -10.30
N ILE A 63 3.25 4.44 -9.76
CA ILE A 63 2.98 4.10 -8.36
C ILE A 63 2.98 2.58 -8.24
N ILE A 64 3.99 2.06 -7.56
CA ILE A 64 4.11 0.63 -7.30
C ILE A 64 3.19 0.23 -6.15
N GLU A 65 3.16 1.05 -5.10
CA GLU A 65 2.39 0.76 -3.89
C GLU A 65 2.04 2.07 -3.18
N GLU A 66 0.83 2.12 -2.63
CA GLU A 66 0.42 3.17 -1.70
C GLU A 66 0.07 2.50 -0.37
N LEU A 67 0.66 2.98 0.72
CA LEU A 67 0.58 2.37 2.03
C LEU A 67 0.13 3.40 3.06
N THR A 68 -0.76 2.97 3.94
CA THR A 68 -1.40 3.79 4.96
C THR A 68 -1.23 3.21 6.35
N VAL A 69 -1.88 3.81 7.33
CA VAL A 69 -1.82 3.38 8.74
C VAL A 69 -2.12 1.89 8.88
N ASN A 70 -1.28 1.19 9.65
CA ASN A 70 -1.24 -0.25 9.89
C ASN A 70 -0.67 -1.10 8.75
N ASP A 71 -0.35 -0.52 7.60
CA ASP A 71 0.39 -1.26 6.58
C ASP A 71 1.84 -1.44 6.99
N ILE A 72 2.45 -2.50 6.44
CA ILE A 72 3.84 -2.84 6.68
C ILE A 72 4.63 -2.80 5.37
N PHE A 73 5.88 -2.38 5.46
CA PHE A 73 6.81 -2.35 4.33
C PHE A 73 8.24 -2.66 4.81
N GLY A 74 9.17 -2.84 3.90
CA GLY A 74 10.57 -3.00 4.27
C GLY A 74 11.30 -4.03 3.41
N THR A 75 12.14 -4.82 3.99
CA THR A 75 13.20 -5.71 3.48
C THR A 75 13.38 -5.84 1.95
N ARG A 76 12.29 -5.83 1.19
CA ARG A 76 12.30 -5.99 -0.26
C ARG A 76 12.54 -4.67 -1.01
N ILE A 77 12.21 -3.53 -0.41
CA ILE A 77 12.51 -2.21 -1.01
C ILE A 77 14.02 -1.98 -1.00
N SER A 78 14.73 -2.53 -0.03
CA SER A 78 16.17 -2.40 0.10
C SER A 78 16.96 -3.20 -0.94
N SER A 79 16.39 -4.29 -1.48
CA SER A 79 17.02 -5.04 -2.58
C SER A 79 16.73 -4.43 -3.97
N LEU A 80 15.78 -3.50 -4.06
CA LEU A 80 15.54 -2.67 -5.24
C LEU A 80 16.49 -1.46 -5.26
N SER A 81 17.73 -1.64 -4.84
CA SER A 81 18.77 -0.63 -4.60
C SER A 81 19.21 0.19 -5.82
N ASN A 82 18.40 0.24 -6.86
CA ASN A 82 18.62 1.10 -8.00
C ASN A 82 17.90 2.44 -7.79
N THR A 83 18.51 3.49 -8.27
CA THR A 83 18.05 4.89 -8.26
C THR A 83 16.63 5.13 -8.81
N GLU A 84 15.99 4.08 -9.31
CA GLU A 84 14.66 4.12 -9.92
C GLU A 84 13.49 4.11 -8.92
N TYR A 85 13.72 3.66 -7.67
CA TYR A 85 12.66 3.54 -6.67
C TYR A 85 12.85 4.58 -5.57
N THR A 86 11.77 5.30 -5.27
CA THR A 86 11.69 6.22 -4.13
C THR A 86 10.52 5.87 -3.24
N VAL A 87 10.69 6.08 -1.93
CA VAL A 87 9.63 5.91 -0.93
C VAL A 87 9.40 7.27 -0.29
N ASN A 88 8.29 7.90 -0.65
CA ASN A 88 8.00 9.28 -0.27
C ASN A 88 6.74 9.35 0.59
N THR A 89 6.77 10.21 1.60
CA THR A 89 5.59 10.56 2.38
C THR A 89 4.65 11.45 1.58
N LYS A 90 3.35 11.25 1.73
CA LYS A 90 2.30 12.09 1.13
C LYS A 90 1.63 13.00 2.13
N ASP A 91 1.87 12.74 3.41
CA ASP A 91 1.40 13.53 4.54
C ASP A 91 2.43 13.46 5.66
N ILE A 92 2.17 14.15 6.80
CA ILE A 92 2.93 13.93 8.03
C ILE A 92 2.81 12.45 8.38
N THR A 93 3.96 11.80 8.54
CA THR A 93 4.01 10.34 8.64
C THR A 93 4.87 9.91 9.81
N GLU A 94 4.37 8.96 10.60
CA GLU A 94 5.13 8.30 11.65
C GLU A 94 5.27 6.80 11.34
N ILE A 95 6.49 6.28 11.50
CA ILE A 95 6.84 4.90 11.15
C ILE A 95 7.64 4.28 12.28
N ILE A 96 7.25 3.08 12.71
CA ILE A 96 8.04 2.22 13.58
C ILE A 96 8.90 1.31 12.70
N ILE A 97 10.21 1.33 12.92
CA ILE A 97 11.18 0.49 12.22
C ILE A 97 11.71 -0.58 13.16
N ILE A 98 11.64 -1.83 12.74
CA ILE A 98 12.15 -3.01 13.44
C ILE A 98 13.21 -3.68 12.57
N ASP A 99 14.38 -3.96 13.10
CA ASP A 99 15.39 -4.74 12.38
C ASP A 99 14.84 -6.16 12.11
N TYR A 100 14.84 -6.57 10.87
CA TYR A 100 14.39 -7.90 10.46
C TYR A 100 15.13 -9.03 11.19
N LYS A 101 16.43 -8.85 11.48
CA LYS A 101 17.22 -9.84 12.21
C LYS A 101 16.75 -10.01 13.66
N GLN A 102 16.31 -8.93 14.31
CA GLN A 102 15.76 -9.00 15.67
C GLN A 102 14.47 -9.83 15.68
N LEU A 103 13.61 -9.64 14.68
CA LEU A 103 12.37 -10.40 14.57
C LEU A 103 12.62 -11.91 14.38
N ILE A 104 13.54 -12.28 13.46
CA ILE A 104 13.82 -13.70 13.16
C ILE A 104 14.56 -14.41 14.29
N LYS A 105 15.49 -13.72 14.95
CA LYS A 105 16.30 -14.31 16.02
C LYS A 105 15.61 -14.30 17.38
N SER A 106 14.43 -13.72 17.47
CA SER A 106 13.68 -13.65 18.71
C SER A 106 13.42 -15.04 19.27
N LYS A 107 13.64 -15.17 20.58
CA LYS A 107 13.27 -16.34 21.37
C LYS A 107 12.13 -16.03 22.34
N ASP A 108 11.48 -14.87 22.18
CA ASP A 108 10.36 -14.48 23.01
C ASP A 108 9.15 -15.37 22.72
N THR A 109 8.61 -15.98 23.74
CA THR A 109 7.43 -16.87 23.68
C THR A 109 6.23 -16.26 24.39
N SER A 110 6.29 -14.98 24.74
CA SER A 110 5.18 -14.30 25.41
C SER A 110 3.94 -14.23 24.50
N ASP A 111 2.75 -14.22 25.12
CA ASP A 111 1.49 -14.16 24.40
C ASP A 111 1.40 -12.93 23.50
N TYR A 112 1.89 -11.77 23.94
CA TYR A 112 1.86 -10.55 23.16
C TYR A 112 2.82 -10.61 21.94
N TYR A 113 3.98 -11.29 22.07
CA TYR A 113 4.88 -11.51 20.95
C TYR A 113 4.24 -12.44 19.92
N ASN A 114 3.68 -13.56 20.37
CA ASN A 114 3.01 -14.50 19.47
C ASN A 114 1.82 -13.86 18.74
N ARG A 115 1.04 -13.01 19.43
CA ARG A 115 -0.03 -12.21 18.80
C ARG A 115 0.50 -11.24 17.76
N PHE A 116 1.58 -10.55 18.07
CA PHE A 116 2.22 -9.64 17.11
C PHE A 116 2.66 -10.37 15.85
N ILE A 117 3.34 -11.50 15.98
CA ILE A 117 3.77 -12.31 14.83
C ILE A 117 2.57 -12.79 14.01
N LYS A 118 1.51 -13.27 14.68
CA LYS A 118 0.27 -13.67 14.01
C LYS A 118 -0.35 -12.50 13.24
N ASN A 119 -0.46 -11.33 13.85
CA ASN A 119 -1.01 -10.14 13.19
C ASN A 119 -0.18 -9.73 11.97
N ILE A 120 1.15 -9.74 12.09
CA ILE A 120 2.06 -9.47 10.96
C ILE A 120 1.83 -10.48 9.83
N LEU A 121 1.72 -11.76 10.15
CA LEU A 121 1.47 -12.81 9.15
C LEU A 121 0.14 -12.59 8.42
N GLU A 122 -0.93 -12.26 9.13
CA GLU A 122 -2.24 -11.97 8.54
C GLU A 122 -2.19 -10.73 7.61
N ILE A 123 -1.44 -9.69 8.00
CA ILE A 123 -1.20 -8.51 7.14
C ILE A 123 -0.44 -8.91 5.88
N ILE A 124 0.61 -9.72 6.00
CA ILE A 124 1.38 -10.20 4.84
C ILE A 124 0.49 -11.00 3.88
N ILE A 125 -0.34 -11.89 4.40
CA ILE A 125 -1.29 -12.67 3.58
C ILE A 125 -2.23 -11.73 2.83
N GLN A 126 -2.80 -10.72 3.51
CA GLN A 126 -3.67 -9.75 2.87
C GLN A 126 -2.93 -8.95 1.79
N THR A 127 -1.72 -8.49 2.08
CA THR A 127 -0.87 -7.78 1.11
C THR A 127 -0.57 -8.62 -0.13
N VAL A 128 -0.31 -9.92 0.05
CA VAL A 128 -0.10 -10.85 -1.09
C VAL A 128 -1.38 -10.96 -1.93
N ASN A 129 -2.55 -11.09 -1.31
CA ASN A 129 -3.83 -11.14 -2.03
C ASN A 129 -4.07 -9.85 -2.82
N ASP A 130 -3.85 -8.68 -2.22
CA ASP A 130 -3.99 -7.39 -2.90
C ASP A 130 -3.04 -7.24 -4.09
N LYS A 131 -1.82 -7.77 -3.98
CA LYS A 131 -0.86 -7.81 -5.09
C LYS A 131 -1.29 -8.76 -6.20
N ASN A 132 -1.87 -9.91 -5.87
CA ASN A 132 -2.44 -10.84 -6.85
C ASN A 132 -3.60 -10.20 -7.62
N ASP A 133 -4.51 -9.52 -6.91
CA ASP A 133 -5.61 -8.76 -7.54
C ASP A 133 -5.07 -7.72 -8.51
N ARG A 134 -4.03 -6.98 -8.11
CA ARG A 134 -3.39 -5.99 -8.99
C ARG A 134 -2.74 -6.64 -10.21
N ILE A 135 -2.08 -7.79 -10.06
CA ILE A 135 -1.52 -8.55 -11.19
C ILE A 135 -2.65 -8.93 -12.15
N GLU A 136 -3.77 -9.43 -11.63
CA GLU A 136 -4.93 -9.79 -12.45
C GLU A 136 -5.43 -8.59 -13.26
N ILE A 137 -5.54 -7.41 -12.66
CA ILE A 137 -5.91 -6.18 -13.36
C ILE A 137 -4.89 -5.83 -14.44
N LEU A 138 -3.60 -5.81 -14.10
CA LEU A 138 -2.55 -5.37 -15.00
C LEU A 138 -2.35 -6.30 -16.21
N THR A 139 -2.70 -7.57 -16.09
CA THR A 139 -2.64 -8.56 -17.17
C THR A 139 -3.77 -8.42 -18.19
N LYS A 140 -4.83 -7.66 -17.90
CA LYS A 140 -5.90 -7.40 -18.87
C LYS A 140 -5.35 -6.60 -20.06
N LYS A 141 -5.76 -6.99 -21.29
CA LYS A 141 -5.17 -6.46 -22.52
C LYS A 141 -5.62 -5.05 -22.87
N THR A 142 -6.82 -4.65 -22.49
CA THR A 142 -7.40 -3.34 -22.85
C THR A 142 -7.62 -2.46 -21.64
N ILE A 143 -7.62 -1.14 -21.83
CA ILE A 143 -7.92 -0.16 -20.78
C ILE A 143 -9.31 -0.44 -20.20
N ARG A 144 -10.32 -0.72 -21.05
CA ARG A 144 -11.66 -1.10 -20.62
C ARG A 144 -11.63 -2.27 -19.65
N ASN A 145 -10.98 -3.36 -20.02
CA ASN A 145 -10.94 -4.56 -19.20
C ASN A 145 -10.18 -4.33 -17.89
N LYS A 146 -9.11 -3.51 -17.88
CA LYS A 146 -8.42 -3.11 -16.66
C LYS A 146 -9.33 -2.32 -15.71
N LEU A 147 -10.08 -1.36 -16.24
CA LEU A 147 -11.03 -0.55 -15.46
C LEU A 147 -12.16 -1.40 -14.88
N LEU A 148 -12.82 -2.21 -15.71
CA LEU A 148 -13.92 -3.07 -15.26
C LEU A 148 -13.45 -4.07 -14.22
N GLU A 149 -12.27 -4.68 -14.40
CA GLU A 149 -11.71 -5.61 -13.43
C GLU A 149 -11.36 -4.92 -12.10
N TYR A 150 -10.74 -3.74 -12.14
CA TYR A 150 -10.49 -2.94 -10.96
C TYR A 150 -11.79 -2.64 -10.20
N PHE A 151 -12.82 -2.17 -10.91
CA PHE A 151 -14.10 -1.86 -10.29
C PHE A 151 -14.78 -3.10 -9.71
N ARG A 152 -14.73 -4.24 -10.42
CA ARG A 152 -15.27 -5.51 -9.92
C ARG A 152 -14.60 -5.90 -8.61
N ILE A 153 -13.26 -5.94 -8.56
CA ILE A 153 -12.50 -6.32 -7.37
C ILE A 153 -12.82 -5.40 -6.19
N VAL A 154 -12.84 -4.08 -6.41
CA VAL A 154 -13.16 -3.11 -5.34
C VAL A 154 -14.63 -3.25 -4.87
N SER A 155 -15.57 -3.48 -5.79
CA SER A 155 -16.97 -3.74 -5.48
C SER A 155 -17.13 -4.98 -4.61
N ASP A 156 -16.46 -6.08 -4.99
CA ASP A 156 -16.51 -7.36 -4.27
C ASP A 156 -15.93 -7.24 -2.85
N LYS A 157 -14.78 -6.57 -2.71
CA LYS A 157 -14.14 -6.29 -1.40
C LYS A 157 -15.04 -5.45 -0.49
N ASN A 158 -15.65 -4.42 -1.04
CA ASN A 158 -16.51 -3.51 -0.28
C ASN A 158 -17.96 -4.03 -0.11
N LYS A 159 -18.31 -5.14 -0.79
CA LYS A 159 -19.67 -5.66 -0.90
C LYS A 159 -20.68 -4.57 -1.29
N SER A 160 -20.26 -3.70 -2.21
CA SER A 160 -21.01 -2.53 -2.64
C SER A 160 -20.71 -2.17 -4.09
N LYS A 161 -21.76 -1.94 -4.88
CA LYS A 161 -21.62 -1.37 -6.23
C LYS A 161 -21.20 0.10 -6.25
N ASN A 162 -21.17 0.76 -5.09
CA ASN A 162 -20.69 2.13 -4.94
C ASN A 162 -19.24 2.13 -4.52
N ILE A 163 -18.36 2.55 -5.41
CA ILE A 163 -16.91 2.59 -5.23
C ILE A 163 -16.48 4.03 -4.99
N TYR A 164 -15.77 4.28 -3.89
CA TYR A 164 -15.09 5.54 -3.65
C TYR A 164 -13.61 5.36 -3.98
N LEU A 165 -13.11 6.13 -4.95
CA LEU A 165 -11.69 6.09 -5.29
C LEU A 165 -10.87 6.73 -4.17
N PRO A 166 -9.90 6.01 -3.59
CA PRO A 166 -9.05 6.55 -2.51
C PRO A 166 -8.07 7.61 -3.02
N PHE A 167 -7.87 7.68 -4.31
CA PHE A 167 -6.91 8.54 -4.99
C PHE A 167 -7.54 9.34 -6.15
N THR A 168 -6.75 10.17 -6.80
CA THR A 168 -7.19 10.94 -7.97
C THR A 168 -7.27 10.04 -9.23
N PHE A 169 -7.97 10.51 -10.27
CA PHE A 169 -7.96 9.80 -11.56
C PHE A 169 -6.56 9.73 -12.20
N THR A 170 -5.69 10.69 -11.89
CA THR A 170 -4.28 10.62 -12.31
C THR A 170 -3.56 9.48 -11.64
N ASP A 171 -3.68 9.37 -10.31
CA ASP A 171 -3.07 8.28 -9.55
C ASP A 171 -3.69 6.92 -9.95
N LEU A 172 -4.99 6.86 -10.31
CA LEU A 172 -5.61 5.64 -10.84
C LEU A 172 -4.98 5.22 -12.18
N ALA A 173 -4.72 6.15 -13.08
CA ALA A 173 -4.07 5.85 -14.35
C ALA A 173 -2.64 5.30 -14.12
N ASP A 174 -1.88 5.93 -13.22
CA ASP A 174 -0.55 5.47 -12.81
C ASP A 174 -0.60 4.08 -12.13
N TYR A 175 -1.61 3.85 -11.28
CA TYR A 175 -1.83 2.57 -10.61
C TYR A 175 -2.14 1.44 -11.59
N LEU A 176 -2.94 1.73 -12.63
CA LEU A 176 -3.33 0.77 -13.68
C LEU A 176 -2.28 0.67 -14.81
N ALA A 177 -1.22 1.46 -14.76
CA ALA A 177 -0.20 1.58 -15.81
C ALA A 177 -0.84 1.81 -17.21
N ILE A 178 -1.64 2.89 -17.31
CA ILE A 178 -2.33 3.31 -18.55
C ILE A 178 -2.22 4.82 -18.75
N ASP A 179 -2.32 5.27 -20.00
CA ASP A 179 -2.38 6.70 -20.32
C ASP A 179 -3.64 7.35 -19.74
N ARG A 180 -3.46 8.49 -19.05
CA ARG A 180 -4.56 9.23 -18.39
C ARG A 180 -5.63 9.69 -19.38
N SER A 181 -5.22 10.19 -20.55
CA SER A 181 -6.16 10.70 -21.55
C SER A 181 -6.99 9.57 -22.16
N ALA A 182 -6.34 8.42 -22.42
CA ALA A 182 -7.00 7.21 -22.90
C ALA A 182 -7.95 6.65 -21.84
N MET A 183 -7.55 6.64 -20.56
CA MET A 183 -8.44 6.24 -19.46
C MET A 183 -9.66 7.15 -19.36
N THR A 184 -9.49 8.47 -19.46
CA THR A 184 -10.60 9.42 -19.37
C THR A 184 -11.62 9.19 -20.50
N ARG A 185 -11.15 8.93 -21.71
CA ARG A 185 -12.02 8.58 -22.85
C ARG A 185 -12.79 7.29 -22.60
N GLU A 186 -12.11 6.27 -22.10
CA GLU A 186 -12.74 4.97 -21.82
C GLU A 186 -13.79 5.05 -20.70
N LEU A 187 -13.51 5.81 -19.63
CA LEU A 187 -14.50 6.10 -18.58
C LEU A 187 -15.75 6.80 -19.11
N LYS A 188 -15.59 7.71 -20.09
CA LYS A 188 -16.71 8.36 -20.75
C LYS A 188 -17.54 7.34 -21.54
N TYR A 189 -16.91 6.44 -22.32
CA TYR A 189 -17.60 5.38 -23.06
C TYR A 189 -18.35 4.43 -22.11
N LEU A 190 -17.71 3.96 -21.04
CA LEU A 190 -18.37 3.10 -20.05
C LEU A 190 -19.60 3.77 -19.41
N LYS A 191 -19.56 5.09 -19.21
CA LYS A 191 -20.71 5.86 -18.73
C LYS A 191 -21.82 5.98 -19.79
N GLU A 192 -21.47 6.29 -21.04
CA GLU A 192 -22.43 6.43 -22.16
C GLU A 192 -23.12 5.10 -22.49
N GLU A 193 -22.39 3.99 -22.36
CA GLU A 193 -22.91 2.64 -22.58
C GLU A 193 -23.70 2.10 -21.36
N GLY A 194 -23.77 2.84 -20.26
CA GLY A 194 -24.57 2.45 -19.09
C GLY A 194 -23.92 1.40 -18.18
N PHE A 195 -22.59 1.18 -18.27
CA PHE A 195 -21.89 0.28 -17.35
C PHE A 195 -21.63 0.93 -15.99
N ILE A 196 -21.39 2.24 -15.97
CA ILE A 196 -21.04 2.97 -14.75
C ILE A 196 -21.70 4.35 -14.71
N GLU A 197 -21.94 4.84 -13.50
CA GLU A 197 -22.15 6.28 -13.24
C GLU A 197 -20.94 6.85 -12.51
N ILE A 198 -20.58 8.11 -12.85
CA ILE A 198 -19.48 8.83 -12.19
C ILE A 198 -20.01 10.12 -11.62
N LYS A 199 -19.87 10.30 -10.29
CA LYS A 199 -20.15 11.54 -9.56
C LYS A 199 -18.94 11.91 -8.69
N ASN A 200 -18.15 12.89 -9.11
CA ASN A 200 -16.88 13.23 -8.46
C ASN A 200 -15.91 12.01 -8.41
N LYS A 201 -15.50 11.57 -7.19
CA LYS A 201 -14.67 10.36 -6.97
C LYS A 201 -15.48 9.09 -6.72
N ARG A 202 -16.81 9.16 -6.84
CA ARG A 202 -17.69 8.01 -6.67
C ARG A 202 -18.03 7.40 -8.01
N ILE A 203 -17.83 6.10 -8.13
CA ILE A 203 -18.22 5.29 -9.29
C ILE A 203 -19.29 4.30 -8.82
N THR A 204 -20.41 4.23 -9.53
CA THR A 204 -21.49 3.26 -9.27
C THR A 204 -21.55 2.29 -10.43
N LEU A 205 -21.48 0.99 -10.13
CA LEU A 205 -21.64 -0.07 -11.15
C LEU A 205 -23.12 -0.31 -11.41
N LEU A 206 -23.49 -0.39 -12.69
CA LEU A 206 -24.88 -0.55 -13.15
C LEU A 206 -25.22 -1.98 -13.63
N TYR A 207 -24.28 -2.92 -13.49
CA TYR A 207 -24.43 -4.32 -13.89
C TYR A 207 -24.27 -5.28 -12.70
#